data_93d200b31d7d4e6f77e0e68e85e38fd6
#
_entry.id   93d200b31d7d4e6f77e0e68e85e38fd6
#
_cell.length_a   1.000
_cell.length_b   1.000
_cell.length_c   1.000
_cell.angle_alpha   90.00
_cell.angle_beta   90.00
_cell.angle_gamma   90.00
#
_symmetry.space_group_name_H-M   'P 1'
#
loop_
_entity.id
_entity.type
_entity.pdbx_description
1 polymer ?
#
loop_
_entity_poly.entity_id
_entity_poly.type
_entity_poly.pdbx_seq_one_letter_code
_entity_poly.pdbx_strand_id
1 'polypeptide(L)'
;MAAALSLLAAARSTRKADYEHFVRATSWGRWILIAIPLCIAAQLVPLPLSFAHPIWASAHDVLGGLSFGPITADIGLTLDALVLALAAVSLLGVAILVVRNRSRAELVLFVLGGVTAVAALILDLHRLSPGLAAAAPFDLATALAGLGLMLNLAIMQLAAERAETHHSVLRSVVIGLCGLAGASASAAAIFGLAGASSAIAAAFGVVLILLILVIRRLDLSPLAAVALSAAALIGAAIVLTFLFENSSGPLLLRLVPDLGAETEAALERMLADTRWFGAGAGTFAAVGGIYQSDAGAVLTAPSTAIAIFAEMGWLGLAAMIALSLIVTVRLFFGALKRGRDSFFPASAAACVLFALMQSFAGPGLLRPAAILCLSVIVGLGLSQSISQSASR
;
A
#
# COMPACT_ATOMS: atom_id res chain seq x y z
N MET A 1 -19.22 -5.31 4.58
CA MET A 1 -20.16 -5.58 5.70
C MET A 1 -19.45 -6.05 6.96
N ALA A 2 -18.58 -7.07 6.95
CA ALA A 2 -17.84 -7.54 8.13
C ALA A 2 -17.00 -6.43 8.80
N ALA A 3 -16.30 -5.58 8.06
CA ALA A 3 -15.52 -4.45 8.57
C ALA A 3 -16.40 -3.39 9.28
N ALA A 4 -17.59 -3.11 8.75
CA ALA A 4 -18.53 -2.18 9.39
C ALA A 4 -19.12 -2.75 10.69
N LEU A 5 -19.43 -4.05 10.69
CA LEU A 5 -19.89 -4.74 11.91
C LEU A 5 -18.81 -4.80 12.98
N SER A 6 -17.54 -5.05 12.59
CA SER A 6 -16.42 -5.04 13.53
C SER A 6 -16.13 -3.64 14.10
N LEU A 7 -16.32 -2.57 13.31
CA LEU A 7 -16.27 -1.19 13.81
C LEU A 7 -17.37 -0.89 14.81
N LEU A 8 -18.62 -1.27 14.50
CA LEU A 8 -19.74 -1.08 15.42
C LEU A 8 -19.56 -1.85 16.73
N ALA A 9 -19.06 -3.08 16.66
CA ALA A 9 -18.73 -3.89 17.84
C ALA A 9 -17.58 -3.25 18.64
N ALA A 10 -16.54 -2.80 17.97
CA ALA A 10 -15.43 -2.08 18.59
C ALA A 10 -15.91 -0.77 19.24
N ALA A 11 -16.73 0.02 18.57
CA ALA A 11 -17.28 1.28 19.08
C ALA A 11 -18.14 1.07 20.34
N ARG A 12 -18.91 -0.03 20.42
CA ARG A 12 -19.70 -0.37 21.60
C ARG A 12 -18.87 -0.86 22.77
N SER A 13 -17.70 -1.43 22.54
CA SER A 13 -16.81 -1.98 23.57
C SER A 13 -15.68 -1.04 23.96
N THR A 14 -15.51 0.10 23.27
CA THR A 14 -14.41 1.04 23.52
C THR A 14 -14.60 1.79 24.85
N ARG A 15 -13.55 1.75 25.67
CA ARG A 15 -13.42 2.59 26.87
C ARG A 15 -12.95 3.99 26.47
N LYS A 16 -13.23 5.01 27.29
CA LYS A 16 -12.78 6.39 27.04
C LYS A 16 -11.27 6.48 26.72
N ALA A 17 -10.47 5.69 27.40
CA ALA A 17 -9.01 5.61 27.15
C ALA A 17 -8.64 5.06 25.76
N ASP A 18 -9.46 4.18 25.18
CA ASP A 18 -9.22 3.65 23.82
C ASP A 18 -9.57 4.67 22.76
N TYR A 19 -10.65 5.43 22.98
CA TYR A 19 -11.02 6.55 22.13
C TYR A 19 -9.95 7.66 22.14
N GLU A 20 -9.45 8.05 23.30
CA GLU A 20 -8.36 9.02 23.41
C GLU A 20 -7.08 8.55 22.71
N HIS A 21 -6.77 7.26 22.81
CA HIS A 21 -5.65 6.66 22.08
C HIS A 21 -5.85 6.75 20.55
N PHE A 22 -7.04 6.38 20.07
CA PHE A 22 -7.41 6.47 18.66
C PHE A 22 -7.29 7.91 18.13
N VAL A 23 -7.86 8.88 18.85
CA VAL A 23 -7.78 10.31 18.49
C VAL A 23 -6.34 10.80 18.42
N ARG A 24 -5.49 10.38 19.37
CA ARG A 24 -4.05 10.73 19.35
C ARG A 24 -3.31 10.09 18.18
N ALA A 25 -3.62 8.82 17.87
CA ALA A 25 -3.02 8.10 16.75
C ALA A 25 -3.36 8.73 15.40
N THR A 26 -4.60 9.23 15.24
CA THR A 26 -5.12 9.78 13.99
C THR A 26 -5.12 11.31 13.93
N SER A 27 -4.78 12.02 15.03
CA SER A 27 -4.90 13.49 15.14
C SER A 27 -4.21 14.25 14.01
N TRP A 28 -3.10 13.74 13.49
CA TRP A 28 -2.30 14.35 12.42
C TRP A 28 -2.91 14.16 11.02
N GLY A 29 -3.75 13.13 10.82
CA GLY A 29 -4.20 12.70 9.49
C GLY A 29 -5.66 12.28 9.41
N ARG A 30 -6.48 12.51 10.44
CA ARG A 30 -7.90 12.10 10.44
C ARG A 30 -8.68 12.66 9.24
N TRP A 31 -8.38 13.90 8.83
CA TRP A 31 -9.01 14.52 7.68
C TRP A 31 -8.59 13.88 6.36
N ILE A 32 -7.33 13.43 6.28
CA ILE A 32 -6.79 12.74 5.11
C ILE A 32 -7.47 11.36 4.94
N LEU A 33 -7.67 10.63 6.05
CA LEU A 33 -8.37 9.35 6.02
C LEU A 33 -9.82 9.46 5.55
N ILE A 34 -10.48 10.58 5.89
CA ILE A 34 -11.85 10.86 5.44
C ILE A 34 -11.84 11.37 3.99
N ALA A 35 -10.81 12.10 3.58
CA ALA A 35 -10.72 12.70 2.25
C ALA A 35 -10.71 11.65 1.13
N ILE A 36 -10.08 10.48 1.32
CA ILE A 36 -10.03 9.43 0.29
C ILE A 36 -11.43 8.96 -0.10
N PRO A 37 -12.26 8.40 0.82
CA PRO A 37 -13.60 8.00 0.45
C PRO A 37 -14.47 9.18 0.02
N LEU A 38 -14.25 10.40 0.55
CA LEU A 38 -14.97 11.59 0.14
C LEU A 38 -14.65 11.99 -1.31
N CYS A 39 -13.39 11.90 -1.74
CA CYS A 39 -13.01 12.15 -3.14
C CYS A 39 -13.65 11.13 -4.09
N ILE A 40 -13.71 9.85 -3.71
CA ILE A 40 -14.39 8.82 -4.51
C ILE A 40 -15.89 9.10 -4.53
N ALA A 41 -16.50 9.44 -3.39
CA ALA A 41 -17.92 9.78 -3.32
C ALA A 41 -18.27 11.03 -4.16
N ALA A 42 -17.36 12.02 -4.21
CA ALA A 42 -17.54 13.22 -5.03
C ALA A 42 -17.61 12.90 -6.54
N GLN A 43 -16.95 11.84 -7.00
CA GLN A 43 -17.03 11.40 -8.40
C GLN A 43 -18.41 10.83 -8.78
N LEU A 44 -19.21 10.44 -7.78
CA LEU A 44 -20.60 9.94 -7.99
C LEU A 44 -21.63 11.05 -8.03
N VAL A 45 -21.26 12.29 -7.67
CA VAL A 45 -22.20 13.42 -7.63
C VAL A 45 -22.59 13.80 -9.06
N PRO A 46 -23.90 13.86 -9.37
CA PRO A 46 -24.37 14.30 -10.68
C PRO A 46 -24.07 15.79 -10.87
N LEU A 47 -23.29 16.10 -11.90
CA LEU A 47 -22.90 17.45 -12.29
C LEU A 47 -23.49 17.80 -13.66
N PRO A 48 -23.57 19.10 -14.04
CA PRO A 48 -23.90 19.49 -15.40
C PRO A 48 -22.96 18.79 -16.41
N LEU A 49 -23.49 18.42 -17.60
CA LEU A 49 -22.75 17.64 -18.61
C LEU A 49 -21.40 18.21 -18.99
N SER A 50 -21.20 19.54 -18.84
CA SER A 50 -19.90 20.18 -19.07
C SER A 50 -18.78 19.72 -18.14
N PHE A 51 -19.10 19.23 -16.94
CA PHE A 51 -18.18 18.71 -15.94
C PHE A 51 -18.23 17.19 -15.79
N ALA A 52 -19.27 16.57 -16.36
CA ALA A 52 -19.46 15.12 -16.34
C ALA A 52 -18.45 14.40 -17.27
N HIS A 53 -18.33 13.07 -17.10
CA HIS A 53 -17.57 12.27 -18.05
C HIS A 53 -18.21 12.33 -19.46
N PRO A 54 -17.42 12.38 -20.56
CA PRO A 54 -17.95 12.52 -21.92
C PRO A 54 -18.98 11.46 -22.32
N ILE A 55 -18.92 10.28 -21.74
CA ILE A 55 -19.88 9.19 -21.99
C ILE A 55 -21.32 9.60 -21.71
N TRP A 56 -21.52 10.49 -20.72
CA TRP A 56 -22.85 10.98 -20.36
C TRP A 56 -23.41 11.98 -21.37
N ALA A 57 -22.53 12.74 -22.03
CA ALA A 57 -22.93 13.60 -23.16
C ALA A 57 -23.39 12.74 -24.35
N SER A 58 -22.63 11.70 -24.69
CA SER A 58 -23.04 10.75 -25.75
C SER A 58 -24.34 10.03 -25.40
N ALA A 59 -24.54 9.66 -24.12
CA ALA A 59 -25.80 9.06 -23.66
C ALA A 59 -26.96 10.05 -23.75
N HIS A 60 -26.75 11.35 -23.48
CA HIS A 60 -27.77 12.40 -23.64
C HIS A 60 -28.23 12.51 -25.10
N ASP A 61 -27.26 12.48 -26.05
CA ASP A 61 -27.56 12.61 -27.48
C ASP A 61 -28.42 11.45 -28.01
N VAL A 62 -28.22 10.24 -27.44
CA VAL A 62 -28.93 9.03 -27.88
C VAL A 62 -30.29 8.85 -27.16
N LEU A 63 -30.32 9.07 -25.83
CA LEU A 63 -31.49 8.77 -25.00
C LEU A 63 -32.44 9.94 -24.84
N GLY A 64 -31.98 11.17 -25.05
CA GLY A 64 -32.72 12.39 -24.81
C GLY A 64 -33.03 12.64 -23.32
N GLY A 65 -32.90 13.86 -22.85
CA GLY A 65 -33.38 14.25 -21.51
C GLY A 65 -32.45 14.13 -20.33
N LEU A 66 -31.21 13.62 -20.51
CA LEU A 66 -30.21 13.64 -19.45
C LEU A 66 -29.52 15.01 -19.40
N SER A 67 -29.75 15.80 -18.35
CA SER A 67 -29.13 17.13 -18.17
C SER A 67 -27.92 17.09 -17.25
N PHE A 68 -27.72 15.99 -16.52
CA PHE A 68 -26.69 15.80 -15.52
C PHE A 68 -26.02 14.42 -15.67
N GLY A 69 -24.76 14.34 -15.34
CA GLY A 69 -24.00 13.09 -15.28
C GLY A 69 -22.87 13.17 -14.23
N PRO A 70 -22.43 12.04 -13.65
CA PRO A 70 -21.31 12.04 -12.73
C PRO A 70 -19.97 12.19 -13.45
N ILE A 71 -18.90 12.45 -12.68
CA ILE A 71 -17.52 12.46 -13.18
C ILE A 71 -17.10 11.04 -13.60
N THR A 72 -17.60 10.02 -12.90
CA THR A 72 -17.26 8.63 -13.20
C THR A 72 -17.93 8.14 -14.50
N ALA A 73 -17.20 7.32 -15.24
CA ALA A 73 -17.73 6.62 -16.42
C ALA A 73 -18.68 5.48 -16.06
N ASP A 74 -18.47 4.84 -14.89
CA ASP A 74 -19.31 3.75 -14.38
C ASP A 74 -19.59 3.93 -12.88
N ILE A 75 -20.87 4.12 -12.57
CA ILE A 75 -21.34 4.35 -11.19
C ILE A 75 -21.15 3.09 -10.33
N GLY A 76 -21.39 1.90 -10.88
CA GLY A 76 -21.31 0.63 -10.16
C GLY A 76 -19.89 0.35 -9.69
N LEU A 77 -18.92 0.43 -10.61
CA LEU A 77 -17.52 0.21 -10.30
C LEU A 77 -16.97 1.24 -9.28
N THR A 78 -17.37 2.49 -9.41
CA THR A 78 -16.96 3.54 -8.46
C THR A 78 -17.60 3.34 -7.07
N LEU A 79 -18.82 2.80 -7.02
CA LEU A 79 -19.45 2.44 -5.75
C LEU A 79 -18.71 1.28 -5.06
N ASP A 80 -18.29 0.27 -5.82
CA ASP A 80 -17.47 -0.84 -5.29
C ASP A 80 -16.12 -0.33 -4.77
N ALA A 81 -15.47 0.58 -5.49
CA ALA A 81 -14.24 1.23 -5.04
C ALA A 81 -14.46 2.05 -3.75
N LEU A 82 -15.60 2.76 -3.63
CA LEU A 82 -15.97 3.49 -2.41
C LEU A 82 -16.18 2.54 -1.22
N VAL A 83 -16.88 1.43 -1.42
CA VAL A 83 -17.07 0.41 -0.38
C VAL A 83 -15.75 -0.17 0.07
N LEU A 84 -14.82 -0.45 -0.85
CA LEU A 84 -13.48 -0.93 -0.53
C LEU A 84 -12.67 0.11 0.26
N ALA A 85 -12.73 1.38 -0.14
CA ALA A 85 -12.05 2.47 0.58
C ALA A 85 -12.60 2.63 2.01
N LEU A 86 -13.93 2.58 2.18
CA LEU A 86 -14.57 2.61 3.50
C LEU A 86 -14.18 1.39 4.35
N ALA A 87 -14.11 0.20 3.75
CA ALA A 87 -13.65 -1.01 4.43
C ALA A 87 -12.19 -0.89 4.89
N ALA A 88 -11.31 -0.35 4.04
CA ALA A 88 -9.90 -0.13 4.36
C ALA A 88 -9.71 0.85 5.52
N VAL A 89 -10.39 2.01 5.49
CA VAL A 89 -10.34 3.02 6.58
C VAL A 89 -10.93 2.45 7.86
N SER A 90 -12.03 1.69 7.76
CA SER A 90 -12.66 1.02 8.89
C SER A 90 -11.73 0.02 9.55
N LEU A 91 -11.08 -0.83 8.74
CA LEU A 91 -10.15 -1.84 9.21
C LEU A 91 -8.90 -1.23 9.84
N LEU A 92 -8.38 -0.14 9.28
CA LEU A 92 -7.31 0.66 9.87
C LEU A 92 -7.73 1.17 11.27
N GLY A 93 -8.93 1.71 11.40
CA GLY A 93 -9.47 2.16 12.68
C GLY A 93 -9.58 1.04 13.72
N VAL A 94 -10.11 -0.12 13.32
CA VAL A 94 -10.17 -1.31 14.18
C VAL A 94 -8.78 -1.78 14.58
N ALA A 95 -7.83 -1.81 13.65
CA ALA A 95 -6.45 -2.19 13.93
C ALA A 95 -5.82 -1.28 14.99
N ILE A 96 -5.98 0.06 14.88
CA ILE A 96 -5.48 1.01 15.89
C ILE A 96 -6.04 0.71 17.29
N LEU A 97 -7.33 0.39 17.38
CA LEU A 97 -8.00 0.12 18.66
C LEU A 97 -7.56 -1.23 19.27
N VAL A 98 -7.50 -2.28 18.45
CA VAL A 98 -7.19 -3.65 18.89
C VAL A 98 -5.74 -3.79 19.32
N VAL A 99 -4.80 -3.22 18.55
CA VAL A 99 -3.35 -3.40 18.76
C VAL A 99 -2.73 -2.43 19.77
N ARG A 100 -3.54 -1.79 20.60
CA ARG A 100 -3.04 -0.93 21.69
C ARG A 100 -2.13 -1.70 22.65
N ASN A 101 -2.48 -2.95 22.98
CA ASN A 101 -1.68 -3.81 23.84
C ASN A 101 -0.58 -4.52 23.04
N ARG A 102 0.64 -4.56 23.61
CA ARG A 102 1.81 -5.22 22.98
C ARG A 102 1.52 -6.66 22.57
N SER A 103 0.89 -7.48 23.43
CA SER A 103 0.60 -8.88 23.12
C SER A 103 -0.31 -9.06 21.91
N ARG A 104 -1.32 -8.19 21.75
CA ARG A 104 -2.18 -8.18 20.57
C ARG A 104 -1.45 -7.67 19.33
N ALA A 105 -0.60 -6.66 19.49
CA ALA A 105 0.24 -6.16 18.39
C ALA A 105 1.19 -7.24 17.87
N GLU A 106 1.84 -7.99 18.76
CA GLU A 106 2.68 -9.13 18.40
C GLU A 106 1.88 -10.23 17.69
N LEU A 107 0.66 -10.56 18.19
CA LEU A 107 -0.21 -11.55 17.55
C LEU A 107 -0.56 -11.12 16.11
N VAL A 108 -0.97 -9.86 15.92
CA VAL A 108 -1.29 -9.33 14.59
C VAL A 108 -0.06 -9.36 13.69
N LEU A 109 1.12 -9.01 14.20
CA LEU A 109 2.37 -9.09 13.45
C LEU A 109 2.67 -10.53 13.00
N PHE A 110 2.52 -11.54 13.89
CA PHE A 110 2.73 -12.94 13.54
C PHE A 110 1.71 -13.46 12.52
N VAL A 111 0.44 -13.09 12.66
CA VAL A 111 -0.61 -13.48 11.70
C VAL A 111 -0.32 -12.89 10.32
N LEU A 112 -0.03 -11.58 10.26
CA LEU A 112 0.29 -10.93 8.99
C LEU A 112 1.59 -11.48 8.37
N GLY A 113 2.65 -11.66 9.18
CA GLY A 113 3.90 -12.25 8.73
C GLY A 113 3.70 -13.69 8.22
N GLY A 114 2.89 -14.49 8.89
CA GLY A 114 2.56 -15.85 8.48
C GLY A 114 1.75 -15.89 7.17
N VAL A 115 0.69 -15.09 7.05
CA VAL A 115 -0.14 -15.03 5.84
C VAL A 115 0.69 -14.57 4.63
N THR A 116 1.51 -13.55 4.79
CA THR A 116 2.37 -13.04 3.71
C THR A 116 3.50 -14.00 3.36
N ALA A 117 4.05 -14.74 4.33
CA ALA A 117 5.02 -15.81 4.06
C ALA A 117 4.41 -16.97 3.27
N VAL A 118 3.16 -17.34 3.60
CA VAL A 118 2.42 -18.36 2.80
C VAL A 118 2.19 -17.86 1.37
N ALA A 119 1.83 -16.59 1.17
CA ALA A 119 1.69 -16.02 -0.16
C ALA A 119 3.01 -16.07 -0.95
N ALA A 120 4.15 -15.78 -0.31
CA ALA A 120 5.47 -15.90 -0.90
C ALA A 120 5.81 -17.36 -1.28
N LEU A 121 5.52 -18.30 -0.39
CA LEU A 121 5.72 -19.74 -0.66
C LEU A 121 4.87 -20.24 -1.83
N ILE A 122 3.62 -19.76 -1.98
CA ILE A 122 2.78 -20.09 -3.14
C ILE A 122 3.45 -19.60 -4.43
N LEU A 123 4.04 -18.42 -4.41
CA LEU A 123 4.76 -17.87 -5.54
C LEU A 123 6.02 -18.67 -5.88
N ASP A 124 6.81 -19.08 -4.87
CA ASP A 124 7.99 -19.92 -5.05
C ASP A 124 7.63 -21.33 -5.56
N LEU A 125 6.53 -21.94 -5.06
CA LEU A 125 6.01 -23.22 -5.54
C LEU A 125 5.54 -23.13 -6.99
N HIS A 126 4.95 -22.01 -7.41
CA HIS A 126 4.58 -21.81 -8.81
C HIS A 126 5.81 -21.89 -9.74
N ARG A 127 6.96 -21.40 -9.29
CA ARG A 127 8.23 -21.52 -10.01
C ARG A 127 8.66 -22.99 -10.19
N LEU A 128 8.49 -23.80 -9.13
CA LEU A 128 8.92 -25.20 -9.14
C LEU A 128 7.94 -26.12 -9.87
N SER A 129 6.65 -25.79 -9.86
CA SER A 129 5.57 -26.56 -10.46
C SER A 129 4.43 -25.66 -10.92
N PRO A 130 4.47 -25.13 -12.16
CA PRO A 130 3.47 -24.20 -12.68
C PRO A 130 2.02 -24.70 -12.63
N GLY A 131 1.82 -26.02 -12.64
CA GLY A 131 0.48 -26.64 -12.57
C GLY A 131 -0.18 -26.64 -11.19
N LEU A 132 0.60 -26.51 -10.10
CA LEU A 132 0.09 -26.58 -8.73
C LEU A 132 -0.49 -25.24 -8.21
N ALA A 133 -0.08 -24.11 -8.79
CA ALA A 133 -0.41 -22.78 -8.28
C ALA A 133 -1.26 -21.94 -9.24
N ALA A 134 -1.95 -22.56 -10.19
CA ALA A 134 -2.75 -21.89 -11.24
C ALA A 134 -3.89 -20.98 -10.72
N ALA A 135 -4.19 -20.99 -9.42
CA ALA A 135 -5.32 -20.26 -8.83
C ALA A 135 -4.96 -18.94 -8.13
N ALA A 136 -3.68 -18.63 -7.91
CA ALA A 136 -3.32 -17.40 -7.20
C ALA A 136 -2.93 -16.29 -8.19
N PRO A 137 -3.54 -15.07 -8.10
CA PRO A 137 -3.12 -13.96 -8.93
C PRO A 137 -1.68 -13.58 -8.57
N PHE A 138 -0.77 -13.73 -9.54
CA PHE A 138 0.67 -13.49 -9.40
C PHE A 138 0.97 -12.11 -8.80
N ASP A 139 0.27 -11.07 -9.29
CA ASP A 139 0.44 -9.70 -8.84
C ASP A 139 0.15 -9.50 -7.35
N LEU A 140 -0.92 -10.14 -6.85
CA LEU A 140 -1.27 -10.11 -5.42
C LEU A 140 -0.19 -10.80 -4.60
N ALA A 141 0.26 -11.98 -5.02
CA ALA A 141 1.28 -12.74 -4.30
C ALA A 141 2.60 -11.97 -4.21
N THR A 142 3.00 -11.29 -5.30
CA THR A 142 4.18 -10.41 -5.33
C THR A 142 4.04 -9.24 -4.35
N ALA A 143 2.90 -8.55 -4.33
CA ALA A 143 2.67 -7.45 -3.40
C ALA A 143 2.69 -7.93 -1.94
N LEU A 144 2.05 -9.07 -1.65
CA LEU A 144 2.06 -9.66 -0.30
C LEU A 144 3.44 -10.18 0.11
N ALA A 145 4.23 -10.75 -0.82
CA ALA A 145 5.60 -11.17 -0.54
C ALA A 145 6.49 -9.99 -0.13
N GLY A 146 6.36 -8.83 -0.81
CA GLY A 146 7.09 -7.62 -0.43
C GLY A 146 6.71 -7.10 0.95
N LEU A 147 5.42 -7.02 1.26
CA LEU A 147 4.97 -6.69 2.61
C LEU A 147 5.47 -7.73 3.63
N GLY A 148 5.47 -9.02 3.25
CA GLY A 148 5.94 -10.12 4.07
C GLY A 148 7.41 -10.03 4.42
N LEU A 149 8.25 -9.62 3.48
CA LEU A 149 9.68 -9.39 3.75
C LEU A 149 9.87 -8.39 4.89
N MET A 150 9.19 -7.24 4.85
CA MET A 150 9.30 -6.21 5.89
C MET A 150 8.76 -6.69 7.25
N LEU A 151 7.63 -7.42 7.25
CA LEU A 151 7.02 -7.94 8.47
C LEU A 151 7.88 -9.04 9.11
N ASN A 152 8.44 -9.94 8.31
CA ASN A 152 9.30 -11.00 8.82
C ASN A 152 10.64 -10.47 9.34
N LEU A 153 11.19 -9.40 8.74
CA LEU A 153 12.32 -8.67 9.32
C LEU A 153 11.96 -8.06 10.68
N ALA A 154 10.74 -7.54 10.86
CA ALA A 154 10.28 -7.07 12.18
C ALA A 154 10.13 -8.20 13.19
N ILE A 155 9.70 -9.39 12.77
CA ILE A 155 9.64 -10.59 13.63
C ILE A 155 11.04 -10.99 14.09
N MET A 156 12.06 -10.91 13.22
CA MET A 156 13.44 -11.14 13.60
C MET A 156 13.94 -10.11 14.61
N GLN A 157 13.60 -8.82 14.43
CA GLN A 157 13.95 -7.77 15.40
C GLN A 157 13.27 -8.00 16.76
N LEU A 158 12.00 -8.40 16.76
CA LEU A 158 11.28 -8.80 17.98
C LEU A 158 11.98 -9.96 18.69
N ALA A 159 12.45 -10.96 17.95
CA ALA A 159 13.20 -12.10 18.50
C ALA A 159 14.52 -11.66 19.14
N ALA A 160 15.25 -10.75 18.50
CA ALA A 160 16.49 -10.17 19.03
C ALA A 160 16.25 -9.38 20.34
N GLU A 161 15.24 -8.49 20.35
CA GLU A 161 14.87 -7.72 21.57
C GLU A 161 14.46 -8.63 22.73
N ARG A 162 13.79 -9.76 22.45
CA ARG A 162 13.42 -10.74 23.47
C ARG A 162 14.62 -11.52 24.02
N ALA A 163 15.59 -11.83 23.17
CA ALA A 163 16.82 -12.50 23.60
C ALA A 163 17.62 -11.62 24.56
N GLU A 164 17.69 -10.30 24.32
CA GLU A 164 18.36 -9.33 25.21
C GLU A 164 17.68 -9.19 26.58
N THR A 165 16.36 -9.44 26.66
CA THR A 165 15.56 -9.23 27.88
C THR A 165 15.38 -10.49 28.75
N HIS A 166 16.25 -11.49 28.60
CA HIS A 166 16.24 -12.74 29.39
C HIS A 166 14.91 -13.55 29.35
N HIS A 167 14.12 -13.41 28.29
CA HIS A 167 13.04 -14.35 28.01
C HIS A 167 13.65 -15.71 27.61
N SER A 168 12.86 -16.78 27.66
CA SER A 168 13.34 -18.11 27.30
C SER A 168 14.06 -18.08 25.95
N VAL A 169 15.36 -18.36 25.96
CA VAL A 169 16.26 -18.33 24.78
C VAL A 169 15.68 -19.18 23.65
N LEU A 170 15.18 -20.38 23.99
CA LEU A 170 14.57 -21.28 23.01
C LEU A 170 13.40 -20.63 22.27
N ARG A 171 12.50 -19.94 22.97
CA ARG A 171 11.35 -19.27 22.34
C ARG A 171 11.79 -18.13 21.42
N SER A 172 12.79 -17.36 21.84
CA SER A 172 13.35 -16.26 21.03
C SER A 172 14.00 -16.80 19.75
N VAL A 173 14.77 -17.90 19.87
CA VAL A 173 15.39 -18.58 18.73
C VAL A 173 14.34 -19.11 17.75
N VAL A 174 13.29 -19.77 18.24
CA VAL A 174 12.20 -20.30 17.36
C VAL A 174 11.52 -19.15 16.62
N ILE A 175 11.17 -18.04 17.29
CA ILE A 175 10.57 -16.87 16.66
C ILE A 175 11.51 -16.28 15.60
N GLY A 176 12.80 -16.16 15.92
CA GLY A 176 13.81 -15.67 14.98
C GLY A 176 13.95 -16.54 13.74
N LEU A 177 13.97 -17.88 13.90
CA LEU A 177 14.02 -18.83 12.79
C LEU A 177 12.76 -18.78 11.92
N CYS A 178 11.57 -18.65 12.52
CA CYS A 178 10.33 -18.46 11.77
C CYS A 178 10.37 -17.16 10.96
N GLY A 179 10.82 -16.05 11.57
CA GLY A 179 10.99 -14.77 10.87
C GLY A 179 12.02 -14.87 9.73
N LEU A 180 13.14 -15.55 9.96
CA LEU A 180 14.18 -15.77 8.94
C LEU A 180 13.63 -16.62 7.77
N ALA A 181 12.92 -17.70 8.06
CA ALA A 181 12.29 -18.53 7.04
C ALA A 181 11.28 -17.76 6.20
N GLY A 182 10.42 -16.96 6.85
CA GLY A 182 9.46 -16.09 6.15
C GLY A 182 10.14 -14.99 5.33
N ALA A 183 11.19 -14.37 5.86
CA ALA A 183 11.96 -13.36 5.13
C ALA A 183 12.70 -13.95 3.93
N SER A 184 13.30 -15.14 4.07
CA SER A 184 14.00 -15.81 2.97
C SER A 184 13.06 -16.26 1.86
N ALA A 185 11.89 -16.82 2.20
CA ALA A 185 10.86 -17.15 1.22
C ALA A 185 10.37 -15.89 0.48
N SER A 186 10.06 -14.82 1.21
CA SER A 186 9.65 -13.54 0.61
C SER A 186 10.73 -12.94 -0.29
N ALA A 187 11.99 -13.00 0.11
CA ALA A 187 13.11 -12.53 -0.69
C ALA A 187 13.29 -13.39 -1.96
N ALA A 188 13.23 -14.73 -1.84
CA ALA A 188 13.33 -15.64 -2.98
C ALA A 188 12.21 -15.38 -4.01
N ALA A 189 10.98 -15.19 -3.54
CA ALA A 189 9.84 -14.85 -4.39
C ALA A 189 10.05 -13.53 -5.15
N ILE A 190 10.49 -12.46 -4.46
CA ILE A 190 10.67 -11.14 -5.06
C ILE A 190 11.85 -11.14 -6.04
N PHE A 191 13.03 -11.61 -5.62
CA PHE A 191 14.24 -11.57 -6.45
C PHE A 191 14.27 -12.64 -7.53
N GLY A 192 13.51 -13.76 -7.34
CA GLY A 192 13.46 -14.85 -8.29
C GLY A 192 12.37 -14.74 -9.36
N LEU A 193 11.25 -14.06 -9.08
CA LEU A 193 10.02 -14.13 -9.89
C LEU A 193 9.42 -12.75 -10.20
N ALA A 194 9.50 -11.80 -9.29
CA ALA A 194 8.71 -10.56 -9.39
C ALA A 194 9.32 -9.48 -10.28
N GLY A 195 10.47 -9.75 -10.90
CA GLY A 195 11.16 -8.78 -11.76
C GLY A 195 11.97 -7.71 -11.01
N ALA A 196 12.81 -6.99 -11.76
CA ALA A 196 13.75 -6.02 -11.20
C ALA A 196 13.06 -4.86 -10.47
N SER A 197 11.94 -4.36 -10.99
CA SER A 197 11.20 -3.23 -10.41
C SER A 197 10.63 -3.54 -9.02
N SER A 198 10.06 -4.72 -8.82
CA SER A 198 9.58 -5.16 -7.50
C SER A 198 10.73 -5.42 -6.52
N ALA A 199 11.86 -5.93 -7.00
CA ALA A 199 13.07 -6.10 -6.20
C ALA A 199 13.63 -4.75 -5.73
N ILE A 200 13.64 -3.73 -6.59
CA ILE A 200 14.01 -2.35 -6.25
C ILE A 200 13.05 -1.78 -5.20
N ALA A 201 11.75 -1.95 -5.39
CA ALA A 201 10.75 -1.52 -4.42
C ALA A 201 10.99 -2.14 -3.04
N ALA A 202 11.28 -3.46 -2.99
CA ALA A 202 11.60 -4.16 -1.76
C ALA A 202 12.92 -3.67 -1.12
N ALA A 203 13.94 -3.38 -1.93
CA ALA A 203 15.19 -2.83 -1.46
C ALA A 203 15.00 -1.48 -0.74
N PHE A 204 14.13 -0.58 -1.23
CA PHE A 204 13.81 0.67 -0.53
C PHE A 204 13.23 0.43 0.86
N GLY A 205 12.31 -0.53 1.00
CA GLY A 205 11.74 -0.89 2.30
C GLY A 205 12.80 -1.44 3.26
N VAL A 206 13.66 -2.35 2.78
CA VAL A 206 14.76 -2.92 3.59
C VAL A 206 15.75 -1.84 4.02
N VAL A 207 16.15 -0.97 3.10
CA VAL A 207 17.06 0.16 3.38
C VAL A 207 16.47 1.06 4.46
N LEU A 208 15.16 1.35 4.43
CA LEU A 208 14.50 2.15 5.47
C LEU A 208 14.55 1.47 6.85
N ILE A 209 14.33 0.16 6.93
CA ILE A 209 14.47 -0.59 8.20
C ILE A 209 15.91 -0.50 8.71
N LEU A 210 16.90 -0.76 7.84
CA LEU A 210 18.32 -0.69 8.20
C LEU A 210 18.71 0.71 8.63
N LEU A 211 18.24 1.72 7.95
CA LEU A 211 18.46 3.13 8.28
C LEU A 211 17.96 3.46 9.70
N ILE A 212 16.74 3.05 10.03
CA ILE A 212 16.17 3.23 11.39
C ILE A 212 17.02 2.52 12.42
N LEU A 213 17.47 1.29 12.13
CA LEU A 213 18.34 0.53 13.04
C LEU A 213 19.70 1.22 13.26
N VAL A 214 20.35 1.70 12.19
CA VAL A 214 21.64 2.41 12.25
C VAL A 214 21.49 3.70 13.05
N ILE A 215 20.49 4.53 12.75
CA ILE A 215 20.23 5.79 13.48
C ILE A 215 20.09 5.52 14.98
N ARG A 216 19.35 4.47 15.33
CA ARG A 216 19.12 4.12 16.74
C ARG A 216 20.36 3.54 17.42
N ARG A 217 21.15 2.69 16.73
CA ARG A 217 22.37 2.13 17.30
C ARG A 217 23.46 3.16 17.54
N LEU A 218 23.53 4.17 16.65
CA LEU A 218 24.52 5.23 16.74
C LEU A 218 24.07 6.43 17.58
N ASP A 219 22.83 6.38 18.10
CA ASP A 219 22.20 7.46 18.87
C ASP A 219 22.36 8.84 18.20
N LEU A 220 22.12 8.86 16.88
CA LEU A 220 22.33 10.06 16.06
C LEU A 220 21.35 11.17 16.45
N SER A 221 21.86 12.41 16.43
CA SER A 221 21.00 13.57 16.61
C SER A 221 19.88 13.64 15.54
N PRO A 222 18.74 14.27 15.80
CA PRO A 222 17.64 14.36 14.83
C PRO A 222 18.07 14.98 13.50
N LEU A 223 19.01 15.93 13.51
CA LEU A 223 19.56 16.56 12.30
C LEU A 223 20.40 15.56 11.49
N ALA A 224 21.26 14.78 12.16
CA ALA A 224 22.07 13.74 11.51
C ALA A 224 21.19 12.63 10.95
N ALA A 225 20.11 12.25 11.66
CA ALA A 225 19.14 11.28 11.18
C ALA A 225 18.42 11.75 9.90
N VAL A 226 17.98 13.01 9.85
CA VAL A 226 17.38 13.60 8.65
C VAL A 226 18.38 13.69 7.50
N ALA A 227 19.62 14.13 7.76
CA ALA A 227 20.66 14.21 6.74
C ALA A 227 21.01 12.85 6.15
N LEU A 228 21.14 11.81 7.00
CA LEU A 228 21.41 10.45 6.55
C LEU A 228 20.23 9.88 5.74
N SER A 229 19.00 10.16 6.16
CA SER A 229 17.79 9.75 5.43
C SER A 229 17.70 10.43 4.07
N ALA A 230 17.99 11.73 4.01
CA ALA A 230 18.03 12.48 2.75
C ALA A 230 19.13 11.96 1.82
N ALA A 231 20.33 11.69 2.34
CA ALA A 231 21.43 11.12 1.56
C ALA A 231 21.09 9.72 1.01
N ALA A 232 20.44 8.88 1.82
CA ALA A 232 19.98 7.56 1.38
C ALA A 232 18.90 7.66 0.28
N LEU A 233 17.95 8.60 0.39
CA LEU A 233 16.92 8.85 -0.62
C LEU A 233 17.54 9.40 -1.93
N ILE A 234 18.48 10.34 -1.83
CA ILE A 234 19.19 10.88 -3.00
C ILE A 234 20.00 9.78 -3.69
N GLY A 235 20.74 8.97 -2.93
CA GLY A 235 21.48 7.83 -3.46
C GLY A 235 20.56 6.84 -4.17
N ALA A 236 19.41 6.54 -3.59
CA ALA A 236 18.41 5.67 -4.19
C ALA A 236 17.81 6.28 -5.47
N ALA A 237 17.52 7.59 -5.49
CA ALA A 237 17.03 8.30 -6.68
C ALA A 237 18.08 8.28 -7.80
N ILE A 238 19.36 8.48 -7.49
CA ILE A 238 20.46 8.39 -8.46
C ILE A 238 20.55 6.98 -9.05
N VAL A 239 20.49 5.93 -8.21
CA VAL A 239 20.50 4.54 -8.69
C VAL A 239 19.31 4.27 -9.61
N LEU A 240 18.12 4.77 -9.26
CA LEU A 240 16.93 4.63 -10.11
C LEU A 240 17.11 5.34 -11.45
N THR A 241 17.66 6.57 -11.49
CA THR A 241 17.90 7.28 -12.75
C THR A 241 18.84 6.50 -13.67
N PHE A 242 19.95 5.96 -13.14
CA PHE A 242 20.88 5.14 -13.92
C PHE A 242 20.26 3.85 -14.45
N LEU A 243 19.38 3.20 -13.68
CA LEU A 243 18.70 1.98 -14.10
C LEU A 243 17.67 2.22 -15.22
N PHE A 244 17.10 3.44 -15.29
CA PHE A 244 16.05 3.79 -16.25
C PHE A 244 16.48 4.78 -17.33
N GLU A 245 17.77 5.08 -17.45
CA GLU A 245 18.32 6.09 -18.38
C GLU A 245 18.06 5.76 -19.87
N ASN A 246 17.91 4.48 -20.21
CA ASN A 246 17.76 4.01 -21.59
C ASN A 246 16.31 3.85 -22.06
N SER A 247 15.31 4.22 -21.28
CA SER A 247 13.91 4.07 -21.67
C SER A 247 13.32 5.38 -22.19
N SER A 248 12.78 5.36 -23.41
CA SER A 248 12.03 6.47 -24.02
C SER A 248 10.55 6.31 -23.70
N GLY A 249 9.82 7.40 -23.42
CA GLY A 249 8.38 7.39 -23.18
C GLY A 249 7.96 8.14 -21.89
N PRO A 250 6.66 8.23 -21.58
CA PRO A 250 6.15 8.84 -20.36
C PRO A 250 6.70 8.18 -19.09
N LEU A 251 7.04 8.97 -18.09
CA LEU A 251 7.72 8.50 -16.87
C LEU A 251 6.98 7.35 -16.17
N LEU A 252 5.65 7.37 -16.20
CA LEU A 252 4.81 6.32 -15.60
C LEU A 252 4.95 4.97 -16.32
N LEU A 253 5.13 4.99 -17.64
CA LEU A 253 5.30 3.77 -18.45
C LEU A 253 6.72 3.21 -18.35
N ARG A 254 7.73 4.06 -18.15
CA ARG A 254 9.12 3.62 -17.99
C ARG A 254 9.36 2.72 -16.77
N LEU A 255 8.52 2.86 -15.75
CA LEU A 255 8.65 2.09 -14.49
C LEU A 255 7.98 0.71 -14.57
N VAL A 256 7.20 0.46 -15.64
CA VAL A 256 6.52 -0.82 -15.86
C VAL A 256 7.34 -1.67 -16.81
N PRO A 257 7.78 -2.86 -16.37
CA PRO A 257 8.49 -3.77 -17.25
C PRO A 257 7.56 -4.45 -18.28
N ASP A 258 8.11 -4.74 -19.47
CA ASP A 258 7.55 -5.65 -20.48
C ASP A 258 6.12 -5.33 -20.97
N LEU A 259 5.87 -4.07 -21.34
CA LEU A 259 4.66 -3.70 -22.08
C LEU A 259 4.85 -4.05 -23.57
N GLY A 260 3.93 -4.83 -24.13
CA GLY A 260 3.86 -5.00 -25.59
C GLY A 260 3.55 -3.66 -26.28
N ALA A 261 4.13 -3.42 -27.47
CA ALA A 261 4.01 -2.15 -28.19
C ALA A 261 2.56 -1.67 -28.39
N GLU A 262 1.63 -2.59 -28.62
CA GLU A 262 0.20 -2.28 -28.76
C GLU A 262 -0.43 -1.80 -27.46
N THR A 263 -0.10 -2.48 -26.34
CA THR A 263 -0.56 -2.09 -24.99
C THR A 263 0.01 -0.75 -24.58
N GLU A 264 1.29 -0.50 -24.86
CA GLU A 264 1.96 0.77 -24.60
C GLU A 264 1.29 1.92 -25.36
N ALA A 265 1.04 1.75 -26.68
CA ALA A 265 0.35 2.75 -27.49
C ALA A 265 -1.11 3.00 -27.02
N ALA A 266 -1.81 1.98 -26.56
CA ALA A 266 -3.16 2.14 -25.99
C ALA A 266 -3.12 2.93 -24.69
N LEU A 267 -2.16 2.62 -23.80
CA LEU A 267 -1.95 3.33 -22.54
C LEU A 267 -1.52 4.78 -22.75
N GLU A 268 -0.62 5.06 -23.69
CA GLU A 268 -0.22 6.44 -24.02
C GLU A 268 -1.43 7.28 -24.44
N ARG A 269 -2.30 6.75 -25.30
CA ARG A 269 -3.54 7.43 -25.69
C ARG A 269 -4.45 7.66 -24.50
N MET A 270 -4.67 6.63 -23.68
CA MET A 270 -5.50 6.73 -22.47
C MET A 270 -4.96 7.77 -21.49
N LEU A 271 -3.64 7.78 -21.24
CA LEU A 271 -2.99 8.73 -20.33
C LEU A 271 -3.06 10.16 -20.87
N ALA A 272 -2.91 10.35 -22.19
CA ALA A 272 -3.02 11.67 -22.84
C ALA A 272 -4.43 12.26 -22.72
N ASP A 273 -5.47 11.41 -22.80
CA ASP A 273 -6.87 11.83 -22.70
C ASP A 273 -7.35 11.98 -21.25
N THR A 274 -6.55 11.52 -20.27
CA THR A 274 -6.94 11.55 -18.86
C THR A 274 -7.05 12.98 -18.33
N ARG A 275 -8.23 13.34 -17.84
CA ARG A 275 -8.53 14.64 -17.24
C ARG A 275 -7.99 14.76 -15.81
N TRP A 276 -8.07 15.96 -15.23
CA TRP A 276 -7.64 16.25 -13.86
C TRP A 276 -8.24 15.34 -12.78
N PHE A 277 -9.48 14.90 -12.95
CA PHE A 277 -10.23 14.06 -12.01
C PHE A 277 -10.34 12.59 -12.43
N GLY A 278 -9.74 12.23 -13.58
CA GLY A 278 -9.81 10.88 -14.13
C GLY A 278 -11.20 10.47 -14.63
N ALA A 279 -11.38 9.17 -14.84
CA ALA A 279 -12.60 8.57 -15.37
C ALA A 279 -13.52 7.95 -14.29
N GLY A 280 -13.13 8.00 -13.02
CA GLY A 280 -13.81 7.38 -11.90
C GLY A 280 -13.04 6.21 -11.29
N ALA A 281 -13.07 6.11 -9.95
CA ALA A 281 -12.38 5.05 -9.25
C ALA A 281 -12.92 3.67 -9.64
N GLY A 282 -12.04 2.71 -9.92
CA GLY A 282 -12.38 1.34 -10.32
C GLY A 282 -12.74 1.18 -11.81
N THR A 283 -12.76 2.25 -12.62
CA THR A 283 -13.25 2.20 -14.01
C THR A 283 -12.18 1.88 -15.04
N PHE A 284 -10.92 1.66 -14.65
CA PHE A 284 -9.79 1.45 -15.57
C PHE A 284 -10.11 0.42 -16.67
N ALA A 285 -10.57 -0.78 -16.28
CA ALA A 285 -10.84 -1.85 -17.24
C ALA A 285 -12.02 -1.53 -18.18
N ALA A 286 -13.03 -0.80 -17.69
CA ALA A 286 -14.20 -0.40 -18.48
C ALA A 286 -13.81 0.65 -19.54
N VAL A 287 -13.00 1.65 -19.15
CA VAL A 287 -12.55 2.72 -20.05
C VAL A 287 -11.43 2.23 -20.98
N GLY A 288 -10.57 1.34 -20.50
CA GLY A 288 -9.42 0.79 -21.24
C GLY A 288 -9.80 0.14 -22.56
N GLY A 289 -10.99 -0.50 -22.64
CA GLY A 289 -11.48 -1.10 -23.88
C GLY A 289 -11.68 -0.12 -25.03
N ILE A 290 -11.87 1.17 -24.75
CA ILE A 290 -12.05 2.21 -25.77
C ILE A 290 -10.75 2.47 -26.55
N TYR A 291 -9.61 2.25 -25.92
CA TYR A 291 -8.28 2.55 -26.48
C TYR A 291 -7.62 1.36 -27.17
N GLN A 292 -8.20 0.16 -27.05
CA GLN A 292 -7.70 -1.04 -27.70
C GLN A 292 -8.18 -1.14 -29.16
N SER A 293 -7.33 -1.68 -30.00
CA SER A 293 -7.65 -1.97 -31.40
C SER A 293 -8.45 -3.27 -31.57
N ASP A 294 -8.23 -4.23 -30.64
CA ASP A 294 -8.95 -5.51 -30.62
C ASP A 294 -10.07 -5.46 -29.57
N ALA A 295 -11.32 -5.58 -30.04
CA ALA A 295 -12.51 -5.56 -29.17
C ALA A 295 -12.61 -6.77 -28.23
N GLY A 296 -11.84 -7.84 -28.45
CA GLY A 296 -11.81 -9.04 -27.61
C GLY A 296 -10.78 -8.98 -26.49
N ALA A 297 -9.83 -8.04 -26.54
CA ALA A 297 -8.80 -7.91 -25.52
C ALA A 297 -9.29 -7.05 -24.33
N VAL A 298 -8.89 -7.40 -23.11
CA VAL A 298 -9.17 -6.59 -21.91
C VAL A 298 -7.89 -5.89 -21.49
N LEU A 299 -7.88 -4.55 -21.54
CA LEU A 299 -6.76 -3.77 -21.04
C LEU A 299 -6.72 -3.88 -19.52
N THR A 300 -5.72 -4.58 -19.02
CA THR A 300 -5.46 -4.62 -17.58
C THR A 300 -4.48 -3.54 -17.17
N ALA A 301 -4.67 -2.94 -16.00
CA ALA A 301 -3.75 -1.93 -15.51
C ALA A 301 -2.36 -2.56 -15.28
N PRO A 302 -1.31 -2.04 -15.90
CA PRO A 302 0.03 -2.61 -15.76
C PRO A 302 0.66 -2.20 -14.42
N SER A 303 0.20 -1.10 -13.81
CA SER A 303 0.61 -0.68 -12.48
C SER A 303 -0.52 0.01 -11.73
N THR A 304 -0.43 0.01 -10.41
CA THR A 304 -1.39 0.69 -9.53
C THR A 304 -1.39 2.20 -9.76
N ALA A 305 -0.22 2.80 -10.01
CA ALA A 305 -0.08 4.24 -10.25
C ALA A 305 -0.77 4.65 -11.56
N ILE A 306 -0.64 3.86 -12.62
CA ILE A 306 -1.33 4.10 -13.90
C ILE A 306 -2.84 3.98 -13.73
N ALA A 307 -3.31 2.96 -12.99
CA ALA A 307 -4.73 2.83 -12.70
C ALA A 307 -5.26 4.05 -11.93
N ILE A 308 -4.60 4.44 -10.83
CA ILE A 308 -5.03 5.60 -10.03
C ILE A 308 -4.98 6.88 -10.85
N PHE A 309 -3.98 7.05 -11.73
CA PHE A 309 -3.91 8.20 -12.61
C PHE A 309 -5.09 8.22 -13.59
N ALA A 310 -5.39 7.13 -14.27
CA ALA A 310 -6.51 7.05 -15.20
C ALA A 310 -7.88 7.25 -14.51
N GLU A 311 -8.03 6.71 -13.30
CA GLU A 311 -9.27 6.72 -12.52
C GLU A 311 -9.52 8.01 -11.73
N MET A 312 -8.48 8.59 -11.13
CA MET A 312 -8.57 9.75 -10.23
C MET A 312 -7.77 10.97 -10.73
N GLY A 313 -7.14 10.87 -11.88
CA GLY A 313 -6.36 11.94 -12.49
C GLY A 313 -5.06 12.28 -11.74
N TRP A 314 -4.47 13.41 -12.09
CA TRP A 314 -3.28 13.94 -11.44
C TRP A 314 -3.46 14.19 -9.95
N LEU A 315 -4.64 14.64 -9.55
CA LEU A 315 -4.95 14.91 -8.13
C LEU A 315 -4.94 13.62 -7.32
N GLY A 316 -5.50 12.53 -7.84
CA GLY A 316 -5.51 11.23 -7.18
C GLY A 316 -4.10 10.66 -7.03
N LEU A 317 -3.30 10.71 -8.10
CA LEU A 317 -1.91 10.24 -8.07
C LEU A 317 -1.06 11.07 -7.10
N ALA A 318 -1.15 12.39 -7.14
CA ALA A 318 -0.43 13.27 -6.22
C ALA A 318 -0.85 13.04 -4.76
N ALA A 319 -2.15 12.85 -4.51
CA ALA A 319 -2.67 12.54 -3.18
C ALA A 319 -2.17 11.19 -2.67
N MET A 320 -2.12 10.15 -3.50
CA MET A 320 -1.56 8.84 -3.15
C MET A 320 -0.09 8.97 -2.74
N ILE A 321 0.73 9.65 -3.54
CA ILE A 321 2.15 9.85 -3.26
C ILE A 321 2.32 10.65 -1.96
N ALA A 322 1.64 11.80 -1.84
CA ALA A 322 1.74 12.65 -0.66
C ALA A 322 1.31 11.92 0.62
N LEU A 323 0.19 11.20 0.59
CA LEU A 323 -0.30 10.44 1.73
C LEU A 323 0.69 9.35 2.14
N SER A 324 1.20 8.58 1.18
CA SER A 324 2.18 7.52 1.45
C SER A 324 3.46 8.09 2.08
N LEU A 325 3.95 9.21 1.58
CA LEU A 325 5.12 9.89 2.14
C LEU A 325 4.85 10.43 3.56
N ILE A 326 3.71 11.10 3.78
CA ILE A 326 3.32 11.62 5.10
C ILE A 326 3.23 10.47 6.13
N VAL A 327 2.58 9.35 5.76
CA VAL A 327 2.45 8.18 6.64
C VAL A 327 3.84 7.59 6.93
N THR A 328 4.68 7.42 5.89
CA THR A 328 6.05 6.89 6.04
C THR A 328 6.87 7.77 7.00
N VAL A 329 6.88 9.08 6.79
CA VAL A 329 7.60 10.04 7.65
C VAL A 329 7.08 10.00 9.08
N ARG A 330 5.76 9.94 9.25
CA ARG A 330 5.14 9.86 10.58
C ARG A 330 5.54 8.60 11.34
N LEU A 331 5.52 7.45 10.67
CA LEU A 331 5.92 6.16 11.22
C LEU A 331 7.42 6.10 11.49
N PHE A 332 8.24 6.67 10.61
CA PHE A 332 9.68 6.80 10.78
C PHE A 332 10.02 7.57 12.07
N PHE A 333 9.48 8.76 12.26
CA PHE A 333 9.68 9.52 13.50
C PHE A 333 9.08 8.82 14.71
N GLY A 334 7.97 8.09 14.53
CA GLY A 334 7.40 7.23 15.57
C GLY A 334 8.37 6.13 16.01
N ALA A 335 9.08 5.50 15.06
CA ALA A 335 10.08 4.48 15.33
C ALA A 335 11.31 5.04 16.04
N LEU A 336 11.77 6.23 15.67
CA LEU A 336 12.94 6.89 16.31
C LEU A 336 12.65 7.33 17.75
N LYS A 337 11.42 7.80 18.02
CA LYS A 337 11.03 8.26 19.38
C LYS A 337 10.80 7.13 20.37
N ARG A 338 10.66 5.87 19.89
CA ARG A 338 10.44 4.70 20.73
C ARG A 338 11.75 4.00 21.05
N GLY A 339 11.97 3.72 22.32
CA GLY A 339 13.09 2.89 22.76
C GLY A 339 12.86 1.42 22.42
N ARG A 340 11.94 0.77 23.13
CA ARG A 340 11.48 -0.60 22.87
C ARG A 340 10.30 -0.59 21.89
N ASP A 341 10.08 -1.70 21.20
CA ASP A 341 8.94 -1.90 20.27
C ASP A 341 8.96 -0.98 19.03
N SER A 342 10.12 -0.42 18.68
CA SER A 342 10.29 0.44 17.49
C SER A 342 10.12 -0.33 16.18
N PHE A 343 10.26 -1.65 16.20
CA PHE A 343 10.12 -2.49 15.02
C PHE A 343 8.68 -2.47 14.45
N PHE A 344 7.64 -2.24 15.24
CA PHE A 344 6.28 -2.08 14.73
C PHE A 344 6.14 -0.85 13.80
N PRO A 345 6.44 0.39 14.25
CA PRO A 345 6.35 1.53 13.34
C PRO A 345 7.43 1.51 12.26
N ALA A 346 8.61 0.91 12.50
CA ALA A 346 9.65 0.79 11.49
C ALA A 346 9.23 -0.11 10.33
N SER A 347 8.70 -1.30 10.61
CA SER A 347 8.20 -2.20 9.57
C SER A 347 6.99 -1.63 8.84
N ALA A 348 6.08 -0.96 9.54
CA ALA A 348 4.94 -0.30 8.91
C ALA A 348 5.40 0.83 7.96
N ALA A 349 6.39 1.64 8.36
CA ALA A 349 6.98 2.66 7.48
C ALA A 349 7.59 2.03 6.23
N ALA A 350 8.33 0.94 6.40
CA ALA A 350 8.95 0.20 5.29
C ALA A 350 7.90 -0.42 4.37
N CYS A 351 6.80 -0.98 4.91
CA CYS A 351 5.70 -1.50 4.12
C CYS A 351 5.01 -0.41 3.29
N VAL A 352 4.80 0.79 3.85
CA VAL A 352 4.19 1.92 3.12
C VAL A 352 5.13 2.42 2.02
N LEU A 353 6.44 2.54 2.31
CA LEU A 353 7.42 2.93 1.30
C LEU A 353 7.53 1.88 0.19
N PHE A 354 7.60 0.60 0.55
CA PHE A 354 7.53 -0.50 -0.42
C PHE A 354 6.27 -0.40 -1.28
N ALA A 355 5.09 -0.22 -0.65
CA ALA A 355 3.83 -0.12 -1.37
C ALA A 355 3.81 1.08 -2.32
N LEU A 356 4.36 2.23 -1.92
CA LEU A 356 4.50 3.38 -2.80
C LEU A 356 5.35 3.04 -4.03
N MET A 357 6.51 2.44 -3.86
CA MET A 357 7.39 2.06 -4.96
C MET A 357 6.77 0.95 -5.83
N GLN A 358 6.17 -0.05 -5.19
CA GLN A 358 5.47 -1.15 -5.87
C GLN A 358 4.25 -0.68 -6.68
N SER A 359 3.62 0.43 -6.27
CA SER A 359 2.49 0.99 -7.03
C SER A 359 2.87 1.42 -8.45
N PHE A 360 4.13 1.76 -8.67
CA PHE A 360 4.66 2.07 -10.01
C PHE A 360 5.13 0.81 -10.75
N ALA A 361 5.53 -0.24 -10.03
CA ALA A 361 6.11 -1.45 -10.60
C ALA A 361 5.07 -2.49 -11.04
N GLY A 362 3.87 -2.47 -10.45
CA GLY A 362 2.85 -3.48 -10.77
C GLY A 362 1.47 -3.19 -10.20
N PRO A 363 0.45 -3.97 -10.61
CA PRO A 363 -0.94 -3.75 -10.24
C PRO A 363 -1.36 -4.45 -8.94
N GLY A 364 -0.47 -5.16 -8.26
CA GLY A 364 -0.80 -6.03 -7.12
C GLY A 364 -1.50 -5.31 -5.96
N LEU A 365 -1.26 -4.00 -5.79
CA LEU A 365 -1.90 -3.19 -4.75
C LEU A 365 -3.34 -2.78 -5.10
N LEU A 366 -3.81 -2.99 -6.33
CA LEU A 366 -5.23 -2.81 -6.68
C LEU A 366 -6.11 -3.93 -6.10
N ARG A 367 -5.50 -5.05 -5.72
CA ARG A 367 -6.25 -6.18 -5.17
C ARG A 367 -6.75 -5.87 -3.76
N PRO A 368 -8.04 -6.11 -3.45
CA PRO A 368 -8.62 -5.80 -2.14
C PRO A 368 -7.84 -6.39 -0.95
N ALA A 369 -7.32 -7.61 -1.09
CA ALA A 369 -6.54 -8.26 -0.05
C ALA A 369 -5.24 -7.50 0.30
N ALA A 370 -4.54 -6.94 -0.69
CA ALA A 370 -3.33 -6.13 -0.47
C ALA A 370 -3.66 -4.81 0.22
N ILE A 371 -4.74 -4.12 -0.21
CA ILE A 371 -5.21 -2.87 0.39
C ILE A 371 -5.58 -3.08 1.87
N LEU A 372 -6.36 -4.12 2.16
CA LEU A 372 -6.80 -4.45 3.52
C LEU A 372 -5.61 -4.86 4.41
N CYS A 373 -4.68 -5.67 3.89
CA CYS A 373 -3.45 -6.03 4.59
C CYS A 373 -2.62 -4.79 4.95
N LEU A 374 -2.39 -3.90 3.98
CA LEU A 374 -1.66 -2.65 4.19
C LEU A 374 -2.36 -1.75 5.22
N SER A 375 -3.69 -1.68 5.21
CA SER A 375 -4.48 -0.91 6.17
C SER A 375 -4.27 -1.41 7.61
N VAL A 376 -4.22 -2.72 7.83
CA VAL A 376 -3.92 -3.31 9.15
C VAL A 376 -2.48 -3.02 9.56
N ILE A 377 -1.52 -3.12 8.65
CA ILE A 377 -0.10 -2.82 8.92
C ILE A 377 0.07 -1.35 9.33
N VAL A 378 -0.55 -0.42 8.61
CA VAL A 378 -0.51 1.01 8.94
C VAL A 378 -1.16 1.26 10.30
N GLY A 379 -2.32 0.64 10.57
CA GLY A 379 -3.00 0.72 11.87
C GLY A 379 -2.13 0.21 13.02
N LEU A 380 -1.44 -0.92 12.82
CA LEU A 380 -0.46 -1.47 13.76
C LEU A 380 0.67 -0.48 14.05
N GLY A 381 1.29 0.05 12.99
CA GLY A 381 2.39 1.02 13.11
C GLY A 381 1.98 2.31 13.81
N LEU A 382 0.83 2.89 13.44
CA LEU A 382 0.30 4.13 14.03
C LEU A 382 -0.05 3.94 15.50
N SER A 383 -0.75 2.87 15.85
CA SER A 383 -1.11 2.56 17.24
C SER A 383 0.14 2.42 18.11
N GLN A 384 1.15 1.74 17.60
CA GLN A 384 2.40 1.51 18.31
C GLN A 384 3.41 2.66 18.22
N SER A 385 3.19 3.71 17.40
CA SER A 385 4.05 4.90 17.34
C SER A 385 3.88 5.85 18.52
N ILE A 386 2.79 5.71 19.30
CA ILE A 386 2.46 6.60 20.43
C ILE A 386 2.99 6.00 21.70
N SER A 387 3.77 6.76 22.48
CA SER A 387 4.27 6.36 23.79
C SER A 387 3.11 6.17 24.78
N GLN A 388 3.11 5.06 25.54
CA GLN A 388 2.15 4.81 26.60
C GLN A 388 2.41 5.68 27.88
N SER A 389 3.55 6.38 27.95
CA SER A 389 3.95 7.16 29.13
C SER A 389 3.10 8.42 29.39
N ALA A 390 2.20 8.80 28.48
CA ALA A 390 1.31 9.97 28.64
C ALA A 390 -0.04 9.67 29.33
N SER A 391 -0.21 8.48 29.91
CA SER A 391 -1.47 8.05 30.54
C SER A 391 -1.33 7.70 32.04
N ARG A 392 -0.29 8.25 32.72
CA ARG A 392 -0.24 8.23 34.20
C ARG A 392 -0.59 9.58 34.77
#